data_93b94efe76f15161fa78c589f70c706e
#
_entry.id   93b94efe76f15161fa78c589f70c706e
#
_cell.length_a   1.000
_cell.length_b   1.000
_cell.length_c   1.000
_cell.angle_alpha   90.00
_cell.angle_beta   90.00
_cell.angle_gamma   90.00
#
_symmetry.space_group_name_H-M   'P 1'
#
loop_
_entity.id
_entity.type
_entity.pdbx_description
1 polymer ?
#
loop_
_entity_poly.entity_id
_entity_poly.type
_entity_poly.pdbx_seq_one_letter_code
_entity_poly.pdbx_strand_id
1 'polypeptide(L)'
;SDFLAPGAPASLQRLRLARFDPEAQRLSSLKWTGGVPAPVHFGDGFAVLVASATALDDLNARLAAAGQPAVDLRRFRPNIVLADVEPHDEDRIAGWRVQTEGGVAALENVKPCARCPIPNIDPVTATSTPAVSDALQAYRQDPRLNGAITFGMNAIVIEGDGRMLRVGQPVRGGWRFD
;
A
#
# COMPACT_ATOMS: atom_id res chain seq x y z
N SER A 1 -19.51 22.19 -0.75
CA SER A 1 -20.36 21.44 0.19
C SER A 1 -21.32 20.48 -0.52
N ASP A 2 -21.40 20.53 -1.85
CA ASP A 2 -22.37 19.73 -2.66
C ASP A 2 -21.94 18.25 -2.82
N PHE A 3 -20.78 17.88 -2.28
CA PHE A 3 -20.31 16.49 -2.28
C PHE A 3 -20.85 15.64 -1.13
N LEU A 4 -21.48 16.27 -0.16
CA LEU A 4 -21.96 15.57 1.02
C LEU A 4 -23.48 15.40 0.94
N ALA A 5 -23.95 14.20 1.30
CA ALA A 5 -25.38 13.94 1.35
C ALA A 5 -26.08 14.95 2.26
N PRO A 6 -27.31 15.35 1.95
CA PRO A 6 -28.14 16.16 2.87
C PRO A 6 -28.22 15.45 4.23
N GLY A 7 -27.95 16.18 5.31
CA GLY A 7 -27.94 15.61 6.67
C GLY A 7 -26.61 15.09 7.16
N ALA A 8 -25.52 15.26 6.40
CA ALA A 8 -24.18 14.92 6.88
C ALA A 8 -23.83 15.62 8.21
N PRO A 9 -23.10 14.95 9.13
CA PRO A 9 -22.68 15.54 10.41
C PRO A 9 -21.97 16.88 10.21
N ALA A 10 -22.11 17.80 11.16
CA ALA A 10 -21.51 19.14 11.10
C ALA A 10 -19.98 19.10 10.91
N SER A 11 -19.30 18.06 11.42
CA SER A 11 -17.87 17.82 11.20
C SER A 11 -17.53 17.62 9.73
N LEU A 12 -18.41 16.99 8.95
CA LEU A 12 -18.23 16.75 7.52
C LEU A 12 -18.64 17.96 6.67
N GLN A 13 -19.52 18.82 7.16
CA GLN A 13 -19.94 20.03 6.43
C GLN A 13 -18.80 21.05 6.24
N ARG A 14 -17.69 20.89 6.99
CA ARG A 14 -16.49 21.70 6.84
C ARG A 14 -15.48 21.14 5.84
N LEU A 15 -15.73 19.97 5.27
CA LEU A 15 -14.85 19.37 4.27
C LEU A 15 -14.96 20.14 2.95
N ARG A 16 -13.83 20.23 2.28
CA ARG A 16 -13.72 20.80 0.93
C ARG A 16 -12.83 19.92 0.06
N LEU A 17 -13.11 19.87 -1.21
CA LEU A 17 -12.20 19.28 -2.18
C LEU A 17 -10.96 20.16 -2.30
N ALA A 18 -9.79 19.55 -2.22
CA ALA A 18 -8.52 20.22 -2.39
C ALA A 18 -7.67 19.50 -3.45
N ARG A 19 -6.91 20.25 -4.22
CA ARG A 19 -5.87 19.73 -5.10
C ARG A 19 -4.53 19.97 -4.43
N PHE A 20 -3.59 19.01 -4.57
CA PHE A 20 -2.22 19.22 -4.13
C PHE A 20 -1.61 20.36 -4.93
N ASP A 21 -0.98 21.31 -4.24
CA ASP A 21 -0.30 22.43 -4.88
C ASP A 21 0.95 21.88 -5.60
N PRO A 22 1.07 22.05 -6.93
CA PRO A 22 2.22 21.56 -7.67
C PRO A 22 3.55 22.19 -7.25
N GLU A 23 3.52 23.39 -6.64
CA GLU A 23 4.71 24.06 -6.12
C GLU A 23 5.09 23.58 -4.70
N ALA A 24 4.18 22.87 -4.02
CA ALA A 24 4.45 22.33 -2.69
C ALA A 24 5.39 21.13 -2.78
N GLN A 25 6.41 21.12 -1.94
CA GLN A 25 7.33 19.99 -1.80
C GLN A 25 7.05 19.26 -0.50
N ARG A 26 6.50 18.05 -0.62
CA ARG A 26 6.39 17.10 0.49
C ARG A 26 7.20 15.85 0.13
N LEU A 27 8.11 15.45 1.02
CA LEU A 27 8.98 14.31 0.80
C LEU A 27 8.64 13.16 1.76
N SER A 28 8.85 11.94 1.31
CA SER A 28 8.88 10.75 2.15
C SER A 28 10.02 10.84 3.17
N SER A 29 9.90 10.09 4.27
CA SER A 29 10.91 10.09 5.34
C SER A 29 12.28 9.64 4.82
N LEU A 30 13.27 10.53 4.86
CA LEU A 30 14.65 10.26 4.43
C LEU A 30 15.30 9.10 5.18
N LYS A 31 14.88 8.84 6.42
CA LYS A 31 15.33 7.67 7.19
C LYS A 31 15.06 6.36 6.46
N TRP A 32 13.91 6.28 5.77
CA TRP A 32 13.49 5.06 5.08
C TRP A 32 13.92 5.02 3.62
N THR A 33 14.12 6.17 3.00
CA THR A 33 14.54 6.25 1.59
C THR A 33 16.07 6.24 1.42
N GLY A 34 16.83 5.97 2.49
CA GLY A 34 18.29 6.00 2.42
C GLY A 34 18.86 7.38 2.06
N GLY A 35 18.13 8.45 2.37
CA GLY A 35 18.52 9.82 2.02
C GLY A 35 18.06 10.25 0.62
N VAL A 36 17.42 9.39 -0.16
CA VAL A 36 16.90 9.74 -1.49
C VAL A 36 15.65 10.61 -1.34
N PRO A 37 15.62 11.85 -1.89
CA PRO A 37 14.42 12.67 -1.93
C PRO A 37 13.34 12.01 -2.79
N ALA A 38 12.22 11.63 -2.17
CA ALA A 38 11.11 10.98 -2.84
C ALA A 38 9.82 11.79 -2.63
N PRO A 39 9.30 12.47 -3.65
CA PRO A 39 8.08 13.27 -3.54
C PRO A 39 6.87 12.40 -3.20
N VAL A 40 6.01 12.92 -2.33
CA VAL A 40 4.72 12.32 -1.99
C VAL A 40 3.67 13.42 -1.90
N HIS A 41 2.51 13.21 -2.51
CA HIS A 41 1.41 14.16 -2.45
C HIS A 41 0.50 13.91 -1.25
N PHE A 42 -0.74 13.49 -1.46
CA PHE A 42 -1.71 13.19 -0.40
C PHE A 42 -1.58 11.78 0.18
N GLY A 43 -0.64 10.96 -0.30
CA GLY A 43 -0.34 9.66 0.33
C GLY A 43 0.15 9.83 1.77
N ASP A 44 -0.03 8.81 2.62
CA ASP A 44 0.30 8.92 4.06
C ASP A 44 1.78 9.24 4.29
N GLY A 45 2.68 8.48 3.70
CA GLY A 45 4.11 8.71 3.87
C GLY A 45 4.96 8.39 2.64
N PHE A 46 4.40 7.63 1.70
CA PHE A 46 5.07 7.18 0.47
C PHE A 46 4.13 7.23 -0.72
N ALA A 47 4.68 7.39 -1.91
CA ALA A 47 3.90 7.56 -3.14
C ALA A 47 3.23 6.26 -3.60
N VAL A 48 3.87 5.12 -3.36
CA VAL A 48 3.45 3.81 -3.89
C VAL A 48 3.35 2.78 -2.78
N LEU A 49 2.26 2.01 -2.77
CA LEU A 49 2.10 0.78 -2.01
C LEU A 49 2.09 -0.40 -2.98
N VAL A 50 2.99 -1.35 -2.75
CA VAL A 50 3.07 -2.62 -3.48
C VAL A 50 2.58 -3.75 -2.58
N ALA A 51 1.71 -4.63 -3.09
CA ALA A 51 1.28 -5.83 -2.40
C ALA A 51 1.19 -6.99 -3.40
N SER A 52 1.22 -8.23 -2.93
CA SER A 52 1.00 -9.40 -3.79
C SER A 52 -0.43 -9.94 -3.67
N ALA A 53 -0.94 -10.52 -4.74
CA ALA A 53 -2.22 -11.22 -4.73
C ALA A 53 -2.16 -12.43 -3.80
N THR A 54 -1.04 -13.14 -3.82
CA THR A 54 -0.78 -14.32 -2.98
C THR A 54 -0.71 -14.00 -1.49
N ALA A 55 -0.27 -12.80 -1.10
CA ALA A 55 -0.36 -12.33 0.30
C ALA A 55 -1.81 -12.17 0.76
N LEU A 56 -2.71 -11.72 -0.13
CA LEU A 56 -4.13 -11.68 0.16
C LEU A 56 -4.71 -13.10 0.29
N ASP A 57 -4.31 -14.04 -0.58
CA ASP A 57 -4.76 -15.43 -0.52
C ASP A 57 -4.34 -16.08 0.81
N ASP A 58 -3.11 -15.87 1.28
CA ASP A 58 -2.64 -16.34 2.60
C ASP A 58 -3.46 -15.74 3.75
N LEU A 59 -3.72 -14.42 3.70
CA LEU A 59 -4.58 -13.78 4.69
C LEU A 59 -6.00 -14.36 4.67
N ASN A 60 -6.60 -14.55 3.51
CA ASN A 60 -7.94 -15.10 3.37
C ASN A 60 -8.02 -16.57 3.83
N ALA A 61 -6.98 -17.37 3.61
CA ALA A 61 -6.91 -18.72 4.16
C ALA A 61 -6.92 -18.71 5.71
N ARG A 62 -6.21 -17.76 6.33
CA ARG A 62 -6.21 -17.59 7.80
C ARG A 62 -7.54 -17.08 8.33
N LEU A 63 -8.17 -16.15 7.64
CA LEU A 63 -9.52 -15.66 7.97
C LEU A 63 -10.52 -16.84 7.91
N ALA A 64 -10.49 -17.64 6.85
CA ALA A 64 -11.34 -18.80 6.69
C ALA A 64 -11.13 -19.83 7.81
N ALA A 65 -9.88 -20.12 8.20
CA ALA A 65 -9.55 -20.98 9.33
C ALA A 65 -10.10 -20.47 10.67
N ALA A 66 -10.28 -19.15 10.81
CA ALA A 66 -10.90 -18.50 11.96
C ALA A 66 -12.42 -18.31 11.81
N GLY A 67 -13.06 -18.89 10.78
CA GLY A 67 -14.49 -18.76 10.53
C GLY A 67 -14.91 -17.35 10.08
N GLN A 68 -13.98 -16.55 9.58
CA GLN A 68 -14.22 -15.20 9.10
C GLN A 68 -14.37 -15.15 7.56
N PRO A 69 -15.16 -14.24 7.02
CA PRO A 69 -15.29 -14.09 5.57
C PRO A 69 -14.01 -13.59 4.93
N ALA A 70 -13.78 -13.98 3.68
CA ALA A 70 -12.71 -13.46 2.87
C ALA A 70 -12.85 -11.94 2.64
N VAL A 71 -11.72 -11.28 2.48
CA VAL A 71 -11.65 -9.84 2.25
C VAL A 71 -11.03 -9.53 0.88
N ASP A 72 -11.26 -8.31 0.41
CA ASP A 72 -10.78 -7.82 -0.87
C ASP A 72 -9.50 -6.98 -0.67
N LEU A 73 -8.61 -7.02 -1.64
CA LEU A 73 -7.36 -6.26 -1.63
C LEU A 73 -7.57 -4.74 -1.57
N ARG A 74 -8.74 -4.25 -2.02
CA ARG A 74 -9.12 -2.84 -1.91
C ARG A 74 -9.09 -2.30 -0.48
N ARG A 75 -9.24 -3.16 0.54
CA ARG A 75 -9.11 -2.77 1.95
C ARG A 75 -7.72 -2.25 2.29
N PHE A 76 -6.70 -2.67 1.56
CA PHE A 76 -5.31 -2.28 1.73
C PHE A 76 -4.89 -1.12 0.83
N ARG A 77 -5.65 -0.85 -0.24
CA ARG A 77 -5.45 0.25 -1.20
C ARG A 77 -4.07 0.25 -1.87
N PRO A 78 -3.58 -0.89 -2.38
CA PRO A 78 -2.31 -0.91 -3.12
C PRO A 78 -2.42 -0.13 -4.43
N ASN A 79 -1.30 0.46 -4.85
CA ASN A 79 -1.14 1.06 -6.16
C ASN A 79 -0.71 0.01 -7.20
N ILE A 80 0.12 -0.95 -6.77
CA ILE A 80 0.64 -2.04 -7.58
C ILE A 80 0.34 -3.36 -6.91
N VAL A 81 -0.23 -4.30 -7.67
CA VAL A 81 -0.48 -5.67 -7.23
C VAL A 81 0.39 -6.61 -8.06
N LEU A 82 1.20 -7.39 -7.39
CA LEU A 82 2.04 -8.41 -8.00
C LEU A 82 1.29 -9.74 -8.08
N ALA A 83 1.43 -10.42 -9.20
CA ALA A 83 1.03 -11.81 -9.38
C ALA A 83 2.27 -12.69 -9.55
N ASP A 84 2.08 -14.00 -9.47
CA ASP A 84 3.12 -15.03 -9.73
C ASP A 84 4.35 -14.89 -8.81
N VAL A 85 4.14 -14.48 -7.56
CA VAL A 85 5.14 -14.45 -6.49
C VAL A 85 4.61 -15.22 -5.29
N GLU A 86 5.52 -15.69 -4.40
CA GLU A 86 5.11 -16.31 -3.14
C GLU A 86 4.45 -15.29 -2.20
N PRO A 87 3.60 -15.73 -1.25
CA PRO A 87 2.98 -14.84 -0.29
C PRO A 87 4.03 -13.98 0.44
N HIS A 88 3.81 -12.66 0.41
CA HIS A 88 4.68 -11.66 1.06
C HIS A 88 6.11 -11.55 0.51
N ASP A 89 6.38 -12.04 -0.70
CA ASP A 89 7.69 -11.87 -1.34
C ASP A 89 8.05 -10.41 -1.55
N GLU A 90 7.05 -9.52 -1.66
CA GLU A 90 7.29 -8.08 -1.70
C GLU A 90 8.13 -7.57 -0.53
N ASP A 91 8.11 -8.23 0.62
CA ASP A 91 8.91 -7.85 1.80
C ASP A 91 10.41 -8.10 1.60
N ARG A 92 10.75 -9.11 0.79
CA ARG A 92 12.11 -9.58 0.53
C ARG A 92 12.71 -9.03 -0.75
N ILE A 93 11.91 -8.38 -1.57
CA ILE A 93 12.37 -7.77 -2.81
C ILE A 93 12.78 -6.33 -2.55
N ALA A 94 14.02 -5.99 -2.91
CA ALA A 94 14.57 -4.66 -2.72
C ALA A 94 13.91 -3.64 -3.65
N GLY A 95 13.60 -4.04 -4.88
CA GLY A 95 12.98 -3.14 -5.86
C GLY A 95 12.53 -3.86 -7.12
N TRP A 96 11.86 -3.11 -7.97
CA TRP A 96 11.16 -3.58 -9.15
C TRP A 96 11.59 -2.81 -10.39
N ARG A 97 11.72 -3.51 -11.51
CA ARG A 97 11.96 -2.90 -12.82
C ARG A 97 10.90 -3.38 -13.79
N VAL A 98 10.31 -2.43 -14.49
CA VAL A 98 9.27 -2.68 -15.52
C VAL A 98 9.74 -2.04 -16.84
N GLN A 99 9.77 -2.82 -17.90
CA GLN A 99 10.00 -2.27 -19.24
C GLN A 99 8.73 -1.61 -19.74
N THR A 100 8.79 -0.33 -20.07
CA THR A 100 7.69 0.45 -20.65
C THR A 100 8.03 0.90 -22.06
N GLU A 101 7.06 1.45 -22.77
CA GLU A 101 7.29 2.04 -24.12
C GLU A 101 8.32 3.19 -24.08
N GLY A 102 8.36 3.95 -22.98
CA GLY A 102 9.30 5.06 -22.79
C GLY A 102 10.63 4.69 -22.13
N GLY A 103 10.93 3.39 -21.93
CA GLY A 103 12.12 2.89 -21.25
C GLY A 103 11.80 2.24 -19.89
N VAL A 104 12.78 2.07 -19.03
CA VAL A 104 12.62 1.38 -17.74
C VAL A 104 11.95 2.28 -16.72
N ALA A 105 10.89 1.81 -16.05
CA ALA A 105 10.43 2.34 -14.77
C ALA A 105 11.02 1.48 -13.64
N ALA A 106 11.59 2.12 -12.62
CA ALA A 106 12.17 1.43 -11.47
C ALA A 106 11.61 2.00 -10.15
N LEU A 107 11.26 1.09 -9.26
CA LEU A 107 10.80 1.39 -7.90
C LEU A 107 11.68 0.67 -6.89
N GLU A 108 11.84 1.26 -5.72
CA GLU A 108 12.54 0.66 -4.58
C GLU A 108 11.58 0.49 -3.41
N ASN A 109 11.54 -0.73 -2.84
CA ASN A 109 10.80 -1.02 -1.62
C ASN A 109 11.60 -0.52 -0.42
N VAL A 110 11.07 0.46 0.28
CA VAL A 110 11.84 1.17 1.32
C VAL A 110 11.35 0.87 2.74
N LYS A 111 10.06 0.53 2.90
CA LYS A 111 9.49 0.36 4.24
C LYS A 111 8.30 -0.59 4.23
N PRO A 112 8.21 -1.57 5.15
CA PRO A 112 6.96 -2.30 5.36
C PRO A 112 5.80 -1.34 5.65
N CYS A 113 4.64 -1.60 5.07
CA CYS A 113 3.49 -0.75 5.30
C CYS A 113 2.78 -1.16 6.60
N ALA A 114 3.05 -0.41 7.68
CA ALA A 114 2.29 -0.56 8.92
C ALA A 114 0.80 -0.27 8.67
N ARG A 115 -0.07 -1.11 9.20
CA ARG A 115 -1.51 -0.99 8.97
C ARG A 115 -2.21 -0.32 10.15
N CYS A 116 -3.00 0.68 9.81
CA CYS A 116 -4.01 1.25 10.70
C CYS A 116 -5.29 0.39 10.68
N PRO A 117 -6.34 0.71 11.45
CA PRO A 117 -7.60 -0.05 11.44
C PRO A 117 -8.40 0.00 10.13
N ILE A 118 -8.02 0.79 9.13
CA ILE A 118 -8.76 0.94 7.87
C ILE A 118 -9.05 -0.40 7.16
N PRO A 119 -8.13 -1.39 7.08
CA PRO A 119 -8.42 -2.69 6.48
C PRO A 119 -9.55 -3.47 7.15
N ASN A 120 -9.91 -3.12 8.37
CA ASN A 120 -11.06 -3.70 9.07
C ASN A 120 -12.42 -3.22 8.52
N ILE A 121 -12.41 -2.14 7.75
CA ILE A 121 -13.63 -1.54 7.19
C ILE A 121 -13.88 -2.12 5.80
N ASP A 122 -15.07 -2.66 5.60
CA ASP A 122 -15.52 -3.08 4.28
C ASP A 122 -15.78 -1.84 3.40
N PRO A 123 -15.11 -1.73 2.22
CA PRO A 123 -15.22 -0.53 1.40
C PRO A 123 -16.60 -0.38 0.70
N VAL A 124 -17.43 -1.43 0.69
CA VAL A 124 -18.77 -1.41 0.08
C VAL A 124 -19.85 -1.09 1.11
N THR A 125 -19.79 -1.75 2.27
CA THR A 125 -20.84 -1.67 3.29
C THR A 125 -20.49 -0.71 4.42
N ALA A 126 -19.25 -0.24 4.52
CA ALA A 126 -18.67 0.51 5.63
C ALA A 126 -18.75 -0.23 6.99
N THR A 127 -19.06 -1.52 6.99
CA THR A 127 -19.06 -2.35 8.20
C THR A 127 -17.63 -2.57 8.65
N SER A 128 -17.36 -2.41 9.95
CA SER A 128 -16.04 -2.62 10.54
C SER A 128 -16.05 -3.84 11.47
N THR A 129 -15.04 -4.71 11.30
CA THR A 129 -14.77 -5.85 12.19
C THR A 129 -13.27 -5.96 12.43
N PRO A 130 -12.78 -6.38 13.62
CA PRO A 130 -11.35 -6.49 13.89
C PRO A 130 -10.68 -7.67 13.17
N ALA A 131 -11.40 -8.50 12.45
CA ALA A 131 -10.94 -9.78 11.91
C ALA A 131 -9.62 -9.69 11.12
N VAL A 132 -9.47 -8.64 10.28
CA VAL A 132 -8.25 -8.44 9.48
C VAL A 132 -7.05 -8.10 10.39
N SER A 133 -7.23 -7.16 11.31
CA SER A 133 -6.17 -6.80 12.26
C SER A 133 -5.78 -7.98 13.15
N ASP A 134 -6.74 -8.74 13.65
CA ASP A 134 -6.51 -9.91 14.52
C ASP A 134 -5.74 -10.99 13.75
N ALA A 135 -6.12 -11.28 12.52
CA ALA A 135 -5.40 -12.24 11.68
C ALA A 135 -3.96 -11.78 11.42
N LEU A 136 -3.74 -10.51 11.03
CA LEU A 136 -2.40 -9.97 10.78
C LEU A 136 -1.55 -9.93 12.06
N GLN A 137 -2.16 -9.67 13.22
CA GLN A 137 -1.46 -9.65 14.52
C GLN A 137 -0.79 -11.00 14.84
N ALA A 138 -1.34 -12.08 14.35
CA ALA A 138 -0.81 -13.42 14.62
C ALA A 138 0.51 -13.72 13.88
N TYR A 139 0.80 -13.05 12.73
CA TYR A 139 1.96 -13.44 11.91
C TYR A 139 2.66 -12.29 11.17
N ARG A 140 2.13 -11.06 11.24
CA ARG A 140 2.64 -9.91 10.47
C ARG A 140 3.18 -8.77 11.33
N GLN A 141 3.60 -9.05 12.56
CA GLN A 141 4.27 -8.06 13.39
C GLN A 141 5.69 -7.83 12.89
N ASP A 142 6.08 -6.57 12.69
CA ASP A 142 7.41 -6.19 12.23
C ASP A 142 8.21 -5.52 13.36
N PRO A 143 9.31 -6.12 13.84
CA PRO A 143 10.14 -5.55 14.90
C PRO A 143 10.79 -4.22 14.51
N ARG A 144 11.05 -3.97 13.22
CA ARG A 144 11.58 -2.69 12.72
C ARG A 144 10.60 -1.54 12.93
N LEU A 145 9.32 -1.85 13.14
CA LEU A 145 8.23 -0.92 13.36
C LEU A 145 7.60 -1.07 14.75
N ASN A 146 8.41 -1.49 15.74
CA ASN A 146 7.99 -1.69 17.14
C ASN A 146 6.81 -2.68 17.27
N GLY A 147 6.79 -3.73 16.47
CA GLY A 147 5.74 -4.75 16.50
C GLY A 147 4.45 -4.35 15.79
N ALA A 148 4.43 -3.24 15.05
CA ALA A 148 3.26 -2.89 14.26
C ALA A 148 2.96 -3.97 13.21
N ILE A 149 1.68 -4.26 13.00
CA ILE A 149 1.24 -5.19 11.96
C ILE A 149 1.46 -4.57 10.57
N THR A 150 1.88 -5.39 9.61
CA THR A 150 2.24 -4.94 8.25
C THR A 150 1.51 -5.74 7.18
N PHE A 151 1.29 -5.09 6.03
CA PHE A 151 0.83 -5.75 4.82
C PHE A 151 1.24 -4.92 3.61
N GLY A 152 2.07 -5.50 2.73
CA GLY A 152 2.67 -4.84 1.57
C GLY A 152 3.82 -3.91 1.93
N MET A 153 4.48 -3.39 0.90
CA MET A 153 5.66 -2.54 1.00
C MET A 153 5.40 -1.15 0.43
N ASN A 154 5.80 -0.14 1.19
CA ASN A 154 5.91 1.21 0.66
C ASN A 154 7.12 1.30 -0.25
N ALA A 155 6.93 1.91 -1.42
CA ALA A 155 7.96 2.06 -2.43
C ALA A 155 8.08 3.52 -2.89
N ILE A 156 9.25 3.86 -3.42
CA ILE A 156 9.56 5.13 -4.07
C ILE A 156 9.92 4.89 -5.53
N VAL A 157 9.67 5.89 -6.38
CA VAL A 157 10.08 5.86 -7.79
C VAL A 157 11.56 6.30 -7.86
N ILE A 158 12.40 5.45 -8.45
CA ILE A 158 13.84 5.71 -8.63
C ILE A 158 14.12 6.17 -10.05
N GLU A 159 13.40 5.63 -11.02
CA GLU A 159 13.57 5.92 -12.43
C GLU A 159 12.22 5.85 -13.15
N GLY A 160 12.04 6.70 -14.16
CA GLY A 160 10.88 6.62 -15.03
C GLY A 160 9.63 7.30 -14.48
N ASP A 161 9.79 8.38 -13.70
CA ASP A 161 8.67 9.23 -13.31
C ASP A 161 7.88 9.69 -14.55
N GLY A 162 6.54 9.66 -14.44
CA GLY A 162 5.63 9.95 -15.55
C GLY A 162 5.46 8.82 -16.58
N ARG A 163 6.18 7.71 -16.48
CA ARG A 163 5.99 6.55 -17.37
C ARG A 163 4.73 5.78 -17.06
N MET A 164 4.08 5.31 -18.12
CA MET A 164 2.84 4.53 -18.00
C MET A 164 3.13 3.07 -17.65
N LEU A 165 2.60 2.60 -16.53
CA LEU A 165 2.53 1.19 -16.19
C LEU A 165 1.16 0.62 -16.59
N ARG A 166 1.14 -0.60 -17.11
CA ARG A 166 -0.07 -1.31 -17.55
C ARG A 166 -0.21 -2.63 -16.82
N VAL A 167 -1.44 -3.04 -16.55
CA VAL A 167 -1.74 -4.38 -16.01
C VAL A 167 -1.24 -5.44 -17.00
N GLY A 168 -0.66 -6.53 -16.48
CA GLY A 168 -0.12 -7.62 -17.26
C GLY A 168 1.32 -7.42 -17.76
N GLN A 169 1.95 -6.28 -17.45
CA GLN A 169 3.37 -6.11 -17.76
C GLN A 169 4.23 -6.99 -16.85
N PRO A 170 5.26 -7.68 -17.43
CA PRO A 170 6.21 -8.43 -16.62
C PRO A 170 7.08 -7.47 -15.80
N VAL A 171 7.28 -7.83 -14.55
CA VAL A 171 8.18 -7.12 -13.63
C VAL A 171 9.37 -7.98 -13.26
N ARG A 172 10.53 -7.36 -13.03
CA ARG A 172 11.72 -8.02 -12.51
C ARG A 172 12.04 -7.48 -11.14
N GLY A 173 12.03 -8.36 -10.14
CA GLY A 173 12.40 -8.04 -8.76
C GLY A 173 13.88 -8.31 -8.51
N GLY A 174 14.54 -7.44 -7.74
CA GLY A 174 15.85 -7.71 -7.15
C GLY A 174 15.69 -8.16 -5.69
N TRP A 175 16.20 -9.34 -5.33
CA TRP A 175 16.10 -9.84 -3.97
C TRP A 175 17.02 -9.07 -3.00
N ARG A 176 16.57 -8.92 -1.76
CA ARG A 176 17.37 -8.45 -0.63
C ARG A 176 17.91 -9.68 0.11
N PHE A 177 19.22 -9.71 0.34
CA PHE A 177 19.93 -10.84 0.96
C PHE A 177 20.65 -10.43 2.26
N ASP A 178 20.02 -9.60 3.06
CA ASP A 178 20.54 -9.10 4.37
C ASP A 178 19.84 -9.74 5.57
#